data_a01ecad093d35d24c1da99e6948a162f
#
_entry.id   a01ecad093d35d24c1da99e6948a162f
#
_cell.length_a   1.000
_cell.length_b   1.000
_cell.length_c   1.000
_cell.angle_alpha   90.00
_cell.angle_beta   90.00
_cell.angle_gamma   90.00
#
_symmetry.space_group_name_H-M   'P 1'
#
loop_
_entity.id
_entity.type
_entity.pdbx_description
1 polymer ?
#
loop_
_entity_poly.entity_id
_entity_poly.type
_entity_poly.pdbx_seq_one_letter_code
_entity_poly.pdbx_strand_id
1 'polypeptide(L)'
;MHRSFVEAFSNYQVNMKMSRDAFEDRMLSKLNINFGLSPGVFSGDKLVGFIFQTINKYEGQLAAYNGGTGVIPGYLGQGLTAKMYEFILPDLISNGVEKCVLEVLIDNEAAIHAYSKVGFKKTKTFQCLMLKDGILKKNANQTLEIKETRVFSVSEYGSLGEINPSMLDQLSQVRYHLSKETILEYRENEGLLGYVIFQPKNGRITQLAVHYKYRNQGIGAALLTRAHLLSESKTLSVLNIETKEEGAILFFEALGFARDLQQYEMQKQLTNV
;
A
#
# COMPACT_ATOMS: atom_id res chain seq x y z
N MET A 1 1.71 1.88 22.42
CA MET A 1 1.53 2.07 20.96
C MET A 1 0.18 1.54 20.47
N HIS A 2 -0.17 0.26 20.54
CA HIS A 2 -1.45 -0.28 20.03
C HIS A 2 -2.70 0.48 20.55
N ARG A 3 -2.80 0.71 21.87
CA ARG A 3 -3.94 1.48 22.45
C ARG A 3 -4.05 2.88 21.85
N SER A 4 -2.94 3.61 21.76
CA SER A 4 -2.90 4.95 21.19
C SER A 4 -3.26 4.96 19.70
N PHE A 5 -2.84 3.93 18.95
CA PHE A 5 -3.22 3.75 17.56
C PHE A 5 -4.74 3.58 17.42
N VAL A 6 -5.34 2.64 18.14
CA VAL A 6 -6.80 2.41 18.09
C VAL A 6 -7.58 3.66 18.53
N GLU A 7 -7.09 4.37 19.55
CA GLU A 7 -7.71 5.62 20.04
C GLU A 7 -7.61 6.74 19.00
N ALA A 8 -6.44 6.93 18.37
CA ALA A 8 -6.23 7.97 17.36
C ALA A 8 -7.09 7.77 16.10
N PHE A 9 -7.34 6.52 15.72
CA PHE A 9 -8.15 6.17 14.56
C PHE A 9 -9.59 5.77 14.89
N SER A 10 -10.07 6.05 16.10
CA SER A 10 -11.42 5.66 16.54
C SER A 10 -12.55 6.27 15.69
N ASN A 11 -12.34 7.47 15.16
CA ASN A 11 -13.28 8.21 14.30
C ASN A 11 -12.81 8.29 12.83
N TYR A 12 -11.87 7.40 12.42
CA TYR A 12 -11.36 7.43 11.07
C TYR A 12 -12.35 6.79 10.10
N GLN A 13 -12.43 7.31 8.87
CA GLN A 13 -13.36 6.86 7.83
C GLN A 13 -13.17 5.38 7.48
N VAL A 14 -11.93 4.91 7.49
CA VAL A 14 -11.61 3.50 7.31
C VAL A 14 -11.52 2.83 8.68
N ASN A 15 -12.14 1.66 8.82
CA ASN A 15 -12.07 0.90 10.07
C ASN A 15 -10.63 0.43 10.35
N MET A 16 -9.99 1.08 11.32
CA MET A 16 -8.63 0.78 11.77
C MET A 16 -8.59 -0.01 13.08
N LYS A 17 -9.75 -0.51 13.56
CA LYS A 17 -9.79 -1.39 14.73
C LYS A 17 -9.14 -2.72 14.39
N MET A 18 -8.13 -3.10 15.15
CA MET A 18 -7.42 -4.36 14.99
C MET A 18 -6.95 -4.90 16.35
N SER A 19 -6.75 -6.22 16.43
CA SER A 19 -6.15 -6.84 17.60
C SER A 19 -4.70 -6.38 17.78
N ARG A 20 -4.14 -6.62 18.95
CA ARG A 20 -2.73 -6.32 19.22
C ARG A 20 -1.82 -7.09 18.25
N ASP A 21 -2.08 -8.37 18.04
CA ASP A 21 -1.27 -9.21 17.15
C ASP A 21 -1.33 -8.71 15.70
N ALA A 22 -2.53 -8.32 15.23
CA ALA A 22 -2.69 -7.74 13.90
C ALA A 22 -1.97 -6.38 13.75
N PHE A 23 -1.93 -5.58 14.81
CA PHE A 23 -1.18 -4.33 14.85
C PHE A 23 0.33 -4.60 14.81
N GLU A 24 0.84 -5.48 15.66
CA GLU A 24 2.26 -5.84 15.70
C GLU A 24 2.70 -6.39 14.35
N ASP A 25 1.93 -7.29 13.78
CA ASP A 25 2.18 -7.83 12.47
C ASP A 25 2.20 -6.76 11.35
N ARG A 26 1.22 -5.85 11.35
CA ARG A 26 1.20 -4.73 10.41
C ARG A 26 2.45 -3.86 10.54
N MET A 27 2.87 -3.52 11.77
CA MET A 27 3.99 -2.62 12.00
C MET A 27 5.35 -3.28 11.72
N LEU A 28 5.53 -4.52 12.17
CA LEU A 28 6.81 -5.22 12.10
C LEU A 28 7.03 -5.94 10.75
N SER A 29 5.99 -6.65 10.27
CA SER A 29 6.13 -7.45 9.05
C SER A 29 5.79 -6.64 7.81
N LYS A 30 4.54 -6.13 7.69
CA LYS A 30 4.08 -5.48 6.46
C LYS A 30 4.75 -4.13 6.21
N LEU A 31 4.76 -3.26 7.21
CA LEU A 31 5.32 -1.91 7.08
C LEU A 31 6.82 -1.88 7.38
N ASN A 32 7.36 -2.88 8.09
CA ASN A 32 8.75 -2.91 8.52
C ASN A 32 9.20 -1.57 9.13
N ILE A 33 8.43 -1.12 10.15
CA ILE A 33 8.62 0.21 10.74
C ILE A 33 9.99 0.35 11.39
N ASN A 34 10.70 1.41 11.02
CA ASN A 34 11.91 1.85 11.69
C ASN A 34 11.56 2.71 12.91
N PHE A 35 11.50 2.11 14.10
CA PHE A 35 11.14 2.82 15.33
C PHE A 35 12.16 3.88 15.74
N GLY A 36 13.44 3.76 15.35
CA GLY A 36 14.44 4.78 15.60
C GLY A 36 14.21 6.08 14.83
N LEU A 37 13.49 6.00 13.71
CA LEU A 37 13.13 7.15 12.88
C LEU A 37 11.61 7.45 12.91
N SER A 38 10.90 6.94 13.92
CA SER A 38 9.44 7.11 14.09
C SER A 38 9.17 7.94 15.35
N PRO A 39 8.93 9.26 15.23
CA PRO A 39 8.77 10.13 16.39
C PRO A 39 7.45 9.87 17.12
N GLY A 40 7.49 10.02 18.44
CA GLY A 40 6.32 9.95 19.31
C GLY A 40 6.25 11.13 20.28
N VAL A 41 5.03 11.58 20.59
CA VAL A 41 4.75 12.59 21.60
C VAL A 41 4.08 11.89 22.80
N PHE A 42 4.62 12.16 23.97
CA PHE A 42 4.13 11.58 25.23
C PHE A 42 3.57 12.67 26.15
N SER A 43 2.52 12.31 26.89
CA SER A 43 1.99 13.04 28.03
C SER A 43 2.07 12.10 29.24
N GLY A 44 3.09 12.32 30.11
CA GLY A 44 3.51 11.30 31.06
C GLY A 44 3.89 10.01 30.30
N ASP A 45 3.34 8.87 30.72
CA ASP A 45 3.61 7.57 30.09
C ASP A 45 2.70 7.26 28.89
N LYS A 46 1.76 8.15 28.56
CA LYS A 46 0.80 7.94 27.47
C LYS A 46 1.35 8.50 26.14
N LEU A 47 1.48 7.66 25.12
CA LEU A 47 1.76 8.09 23.76
C LEU A 47 0.50 8.79 23.20
N VAL A 48 0.59 10.09 22.93
CA VAL A 48 -0.56 10.91 22.49
C VAL A 48 -0.48 11.33 21.02
N GLY A 49 0.70 11.21 20.40
CA GLY A 49 0.91 11.44 18.99
C GLY A 49 2.05 10.56 18.48
N PHE A 50 1.99 10.14 17.20
CA PHE A 50 3.03 9.30 16.59
C PHE A 50 3.06 9.46 15.07
N ILE A 51 4.24 9.21 14.49
CA ILE A 51 4.41 8.95 13.06
C ILE A 51 5.20 7.64 12.94
N PHE A 52 4.63 6.62 12.33
CA PHE A 52 5.31 5.36 12.03
C PHE A 52 5.93 5.44 10.64
N GLN A 53 7.24 5.22 10.53
CA GLN A 53 7.95 5.36 9.26
C GLN A 53 8.72 4.10 8.89
N THR A 54 8.72 3.77 7.61
CA THR A 54 9.63 2.80 7.01
C THR A 54 10.57 3.51 6.03
N ILE A 55 11.79 3.01 5.89
CA ILE A 55 12.81 3.60 5.02
C ILE A 55 13.10 2.62 3.89
N ASN A 56 12.92 3.09 2.65
CA ASN A 56 13.17 2.28 1.46
C ASN A 56 13.47 3.13 0.23
N LYS A 57 13.99 2.52 -0.82
CA LYS A 57 14.10 3.20 -2.12
C LYS A 57 12.73 3.32 -2.77
N TYR A 58 12.41 4.52 -3.25
CA TYR A 58 11.21 4.82 -4.02
C TYR A 58 11.52 5.83 -5.12
N GLU A 59 11.21 5.48 -6.37
CA GLU A 59 11.52 6.31 -7.55
C GLU A 59 12.98 6.74 -7.60
N GLY A 60 13.89 5.82 -7.29
CA GLY A 60 15.34 6.05 -7.35
C GLY A 60 15.95 6.74 -6.13
N GLN A 61 15.15 7.28 -5.21
CA GLN A 61 15.59 8.00 -4.03
C GLN A 61 15.38 7.19 -2.74
N LEU A 62 16.20 7.42 -1.70
CA LEU A 62 15.93 6.89 -0.38
C LEU A 62 14.80 7.69 0.26
N ALA A 63 13.69 7.03 0.57
CA ALA A 63 12.47 7.66 1.04
C ALA A 63 12.04 7.16 2.42
N ALA A 64 11.55 8.07 3.25
CA ALA A 64 10.81 7.76 4.47
C ALA A 64 9.31 7.73 4.15
N TYR A 65 8.71 6.54 4.20
CA TYR A 65 7.27 6.38 4.02
C TYR A 65 6.55 6.44 5.36
N ASN A 66 5.59 7.34 5.48
CA ASN A 66 4.71 7.44 6.62
C ASN A 66 3.61 6.38 6.56
N GLY A 67 3.80 5.29 7.28
CA GLY A 67 2.86 4.17 7.37
C GLY A 67 1.67 4.42 8.31
N GLY A 68 1.64 5.55 9.00
CA GLY A 68 0.55 6.00 9.85
C GLY A 68 0.94 7.13 10.77
N THR A 69 0.20 8.24 10.68
CA THR A 69 0.26 9.35 11.65
C THR A 69 -1.03 9.36 12.45
N GLY A 70 -0.92 9.41 13.76
CA GLY A 70 -2.05 9.52 14.66
C GLY A 70 -1.82 10.52 15.78
N VAL A 71 -2.89 11.22 16.16
CA VAL A 71 -2.98 12.03 17.36
C VAL A 71 -4.27 11.65 18.06
N ILE A 72 -4.23 11.30 19.35
CA ILE A 72 -5.45 10.93 20.09
C ILE A 72 -6.39 12.13 20.24
N PRO A 73 -7.72 11.91 20.30
CA PRO A 73 -8.73 12.99 20.21
C PRO A 73 -8.48 14.18 21.14
N GLY A 74 -8.10 13.96 22.39
CA GLY A 74 -7.86 15.04 23.37
C GLY A 74 -6.66 15.95 23.07
N TYR A 75 -5.86 15.62 22.04
CA TYR A 75 -4.65 16.37 21.68
C TYR A 75 -4.69 16.88 20.22
N LEU A 76 -5.83 16.75 19.55
CA LEU A 76 -6.02 17.28 18.21
C LEU A 76 -5.92 18.81 18.18
N GLY A 77 -5.57 19.38 17.03
CA GLY A 77 -5.50 20.84 16.84
C GLY A 77 -4.26 21.53 17.45
N GLN A 78 -3.39 20.82 18.17
CA GLN A 78 -2.21 21.39 18.85
C GLN A 78 -0.94 21.39 17.96
N GLY A 79 -1.07 21.11 16.67
CA GLY A 79 0.06 21.12 15.74
C GLY A 79 1.07 19.98 15.94
N LEU A 80 0.69 18.90 16.65
CA LEU A 80 1.62 17.82 17.00
C LEU A 80 2.23 17.14 15.76
N THR A 81 1.49 17.02 14.67
CA THR A 81 2.03 16.46 13.40
C THR A 81 3.21 17.29 12.89
N ALA A 82 3.08 18.61 12.88
CA ALA A 82 4.18 19.50 12.45
C ALA A 82 5.40 19.38 13.39
N LYS A 83 5.17 19.42 14.71
CA LYS A 83 6.24 19.27 15.71
C LYS A 83 6.98 17.93 15.59
N MET A 84 6.27 16.84 15.32
CA MET A 84 6.89 15.53 15.10
C MET A 84 7.77 15.52 13.83
N TYR A 85 7.32 16.16 12.75
CA TYR A 85 8.15 16.29 11.55
C TYR A 85 9.34 17.20 11.77
N GLU A 86 9.17 18.37 12.40
CA GLU A 86 10.27 19.26 12.77
C GLU A 86 11.34 18.55 13.59
N PHE A 87 10.92 17.70 14.52
CA PHE A 87 11.82 16.91 15.36
C PHE A 87 12.60 15.86 14.58
N ILE A 88 11.95 15.11 13.66
CA ILE A 88 12.58 13.95 13.03
C ILE A 88 13.30 14.27 11.70
N LEU A 89 12.98 15.40 11.04
CA LEU A 89 13.56 15.74 9.75
C LEU A 89 15.10 15.81 9.77
N PRO A 90 15.78 16.38 10.79
CA PRO A 90 17.25 16.37 10.86
C PRO A 90 17.82 14.94 10.88
N ASP A 91 17.20 14.03 11.63
CA ASP A 91 17.64 12.64 11.72
C ASP A 91 17.42 11.89 10.41
N LEU A 92 16.29 12.14 9.72
CA LEU A 92 16.05 11.56 8.40
C LEU A 92 17.12 12.00 7.39
N ILE A 93 17.43 13.30 7.35
CA ILE A 93 18.47 13.84 6.47
C ILE A 93 19.84 13.25 6.81
N SER A 94 20.23 13.17 8.08
CA SER A 94 21.50 12.60 8.50
C SER A 94 21.63 11.09 8.18
N ASN A 95 20.51 10.39 8.06
CA ASN A 95 20.45 9.01 7.60
C ASN A 95 20.35 8.88 6.07
N GLY A 96 20.55 9.95 5.32
CA GLY A 96 20.56 9.95 3.86
C GLY A 96 19.19 9.88 3.20
N VAL A 97 18.11 10.12 3.94
CA VAL A 97 16.76 10.16 3.38
C VAL A 97 16.62 11.42 2.52
N GLU A 98 16.22 11.25 1.27
CA GLU A 98 16.12 12.31 0.27
C GLU A 98 14.68 12.87 0.16
N LYS A 99 13.68 12.07 0.52
CA LYS A 99 12.28 12.50 0.52
C LYS A 99 11.44 11.78 1.58
N CYS A 100 10.35 12.44 2.01
CA CYS A 100 9.27 11.80 2.75
C CYS A 100 8.07 11.57 1.83
N VAL A 101 7.39 10.43 2.00
CA VAL A 101 6.23 10.02 1.21
C VAL A 101 5.11 9.59 2.15
N LEU A 102 3.87 9.91 1.81
CA LEU A 102 2.68 9.43 2.51
C LEU A 102 1.51 9.26 1.55
N GLU A 103 0.52 8.51 2.00
CA GLU A 103 -0.78 8.40 1.34
C GLU A 103 -1.87 8.91 2.30
N VAL A 104 -2.82 9.66 1.76
CA VAL A 104 -3.91 10.26 2.55
C VAL A 104 -5.21 10.24 1.75
N LEU A 105 -6.32 9.89 2.41
CA LEU A 105 -7.65 9.96 1.79
C LEU A 105 -7.93 11.37 1.27
N ILE A 106 -8.49 11.49 0.07
CA ILE A 106 -8.76 12.81 -0.54
C ILE A 106 -9.73 13.65 0.28
N ASP A 107 -10.62 13.02 1.05
CA ASP A 107 -11.61 13.66 1.89
C ASP A 107 -11.08 14.00 3.30
N ASN A 108 -9.83 13.63 3.62
CA ASN A 108 -9.21 13.97 4.90
C ASN A 108 -8.51 15.33 4.84
N GLU A 109 -9.31 16.39 4.69
CA GLU A 109 -8.82 17.77 4.55
C GLU A 109 -7.92 18.20 5.73
N ALA A 110 -8.26 17.77 6.95
CA ALA A 110 -7.48 18.10 8.13
C ALA A 110 -6.04 17.55 8.07
N ALA A 111 -5.88 16.29 7.64
CA ALA A 111 -4.58 15.68 7.47
C ALA A 111 -3.82 16.30 6.30
N ILE A 112 -4.48 16.52 5.15
CA ILE A 112 -3.89 17.18 3.97
C ILE A 112 -3.36 18.57 4.36
N HIS A 113 -4.15 19.36 5.10
CA HIS A 113 -3.72 20.66 5.58
C HIS A 113 -2.51 20.58 6.53
N ALA A 114 -2.52 19.62 7.47
CA ALA A 114 -1.41 19.41 8.38
C ALA A 114 -0.11 19.04 7.64
N TYR A 115 -0.17 18.15 6.66
CA TYR A 115 0.99 17.76 5.85
C TYR A 115 1.46 18.90 4.93
N SER A 116 0.54 19.66 4.34
CA SER A 116 0.87 20.81 3.51
C SER A 116 1.63 21.90 4.30
N LYS A 117 1.27 22.12 5.56
CA LYS A 117 2.01 23.04 6.47
C LYS A 117 3.44 22.59 6.72
N VAL A 118 3.71 21.31 6.70
CA VAL A 118 5.05 20.72 6.86
C VAL A 118 5.83 20.77 5.54
N GLY A 119 5.18 21.12 4.42
CA GLY A 119 5.80 21.25 3.11
C GLY A 119 5.61 20.03 2.18
N PHE A 120 4.72 19.11 2.52
CA PHE A 120 4.31 18.07 1.59
C PHE A 120 3.47 18.65 0.45
N LYS A 121 3.68 18.11 -0.76
CA LYS A 121 2.91 18.46 -1.97
C LYS A 121 2.26 17.21 -2.54
N LYS A 122 1.06 17.34 -3.08
CA LYS A 122 0.38 16.25 -3.82
C LYS A 122 1.19 15.93 -5.07
N THR A 123 1.47 14.64 -5.28
CA THR A 123 2.25 14.16 -6.43
C THR A 123 1.45 13.21 -7.32
N LYS A 124 0.64 12.34 -6.73
CA LYS A 124 -0.21 11.39 -7.45
C LYS A 124 -1.61 11.36 -6.85
N THR A 125 -2.55 10.89 -7.65
CA THR A 125 -3.89 10.50 -7.17
C THR A 125 -4.06 9.02 -7.43
N PHE A 126 -4.50 8.29 -6.43
CA PHE A 126 -4.73 6.85 -6.49
C PHE A 126 -6.21 6.54 -6.40
N GLN A 127 -6.64 5.54 -7.16
CA GLN A 127 -7.94 4.90 -7.07
C GLN A 127 -7.78 3.53 -6.40
N CYS A 128 -8.59 3.27 -5.39
CA CYS A 128 -8.80 1.94 -4.82
C CYS A 128 -10.06 1.33 -5.41
N LEU A 129 -10.02 0.02 -5.69
CA LEU A 129 -11.18 -0.70 -6.22
C LEU A 129 -11.43 -1.97 -5.41
N MET A 130 -12.70 -2.35 -5.32
CA MET A 130 -13.13 -3.53 -4.56
C MET A 130 -14.19 -4.32 -5.33
N LEU A 131 -14.09 -5.63 -5.29
CA LEU A 131 -15.11 -6.56 -5.79
C LEU A 131 -16.19 -6.73 -4.70
N LYS A 132 -17.17 -5.82 -4.66
CA LYS A 132 -18.14 -5.73 -3.54
C LYS A 132 -19.08 -6.95 -3.45
N ASP A 133 -19.53 -7.47 -4.58
CA ASP A 133 -20.50 -8.56 -4.62
C ASP A 133 -19.87 -9.95 -4.63
N GLY A 134 -18.56 -10.04 -4.57
CA GLY A 134 -17.81 -11.29 -4.61
C GLY A 134 -17.95 -12.08 -5.92
N ILE A 135 -18.45 -11.45 -6.99
CA ILE A 135 -18.70 -12.09 -8.29
C ILE A 135 -17.87 -11.40 -9.37
N LEU A 136 -16.96 -12.17 -9.98
CA LEU A 136 -16.26 -11.72 -11.17
C LEU A 136 -17.17 -11.83 -12.40
N LYS A 137 -17.38 -10.72 -13.12
CA LYS A 137 -18.32 -10.64 -14.25
C LYS A 137 -17.89 -11.35 -15.52
N LYS A 138 -16.60 -11.63 -15.68
CA LYS A 138 -16.06 -12.37 -16.82
C LYS A 138 -15.60 -13.75 -16.38
N ASN A 139 -16.10 -14.79 -17.03
CA ASN A 139 -15.51 -16.12 -16.94
C ASN A 139 -14.12 -16.04 -17.57
N ALA A 140 -13.11 -16.37 -16.78
CA ALA A 140 -11.75 -16.52 -17.28
C ALA A 140 -11.74 -17.60 -18.39
N ASN A 141 -10.80 -17.47 -19.31
CA ASN A 141 -10.51 -18.58 -20.23
C ASN A 141 -10.04 -19.78 -19.40
N GLN A 142 -10.89 -20.77 -19.23
CA GLN A 142 -10.66 -21.94 -18.37
C GLN A 142 -9.53 -22.84 -18.88
N THR A 143 -9.01 -22.59 -20.08
CA THR A 143 -7.89 -23.35 -20.67
C THR A 143 -6.53 -22.92 -20.16
N LEU A 144 -6.43 -21.75 -19.49
CA LEU A 144 -5.17 -21.24 -18.96
C LEU A 144 -4.81 -21.92 -17.64
N GLU A 145 -3.69 -22.64 -17.62
CA GLU A 145 -3.21 -23.32 -16.42
C GLU A 145 -2.48 -22.32 -15.50
N ILE A 146 -3.19 -21.81 -14.49
CA ILE A 146 -2.64 -20.93 -13.46
C ILE A 146 -2.02 -21.77 -12.36
N LYS A 147 -0.72 -21.60 -12.11
CA LYS A 147 0.05 -22.33 -11.11
C LYS A 147 0.37 -21.46 -9.90
N GLU A 148 0.30 -22.05 -8.70
CA GLU A 148 0.81 -21.46 -7.49
C GLU A 148 2.31 -21.74 -7.38
N THR A 149 3.07 -20.74 -6.98
CA THR A 149 4.52 -20.85 -6.74
C THR A 149 4.91 -20.28 -5.39
N ARG A 150 6.01 -20.76 -4.85
CA ARG A 150 6.68 -20.17 -3.68
C ARG A 150 8.00 -19.48 -4.05
N VAL A 151 8.36 -19.53 -5.31
CA VAL A 151 9.54 -18.85 -5.82
C VAL A 151 9.20 -17.39 -6.05
N PHE A 152 9.96 -16.49 -5.45
CA PHE A 152 9.77 -15.05 -5.59
C PHE A 152 11.02 -14.41 -6.19
N SER A 153 10.89 -13.81 -7.37
CA SER A 153 11.96 -13.14 -8.09
C SER A 153 11.60 -11.71 -8.42
N VAL A 154 12.20 -10.75 -7.70
CA VAL A 154 11.99 -9.31 -7.93
C VAL A 154 12.34 -8.92 -9.37
N SER A 155 13.44 -9.48 -9.93
CA SER A 155 13.89 -9.14 -11.27
C SER A 155 12.96 -9.69 -12.36
N GLU A 156 12.50 -10.94 -12.21
CA GLU A 156 11.62 -11.57 -13.19
C GLU A 156 10.24 -10.91 -13.19
N TYR A 157 9.63 -10.72 -12.01
CA TYR A 157 8.32 -10.05 -11.89
C TYR A 157 8.40 -8.59 -12.33
N GLY A 158 9.47 -7.89 -11.97
CA GLY A 158 9.68 -6.50 -12.37
C GLY A 158 9.79 -6.30 -13.88
N SER A 159 10.21 -7.33 -14.63
CA SER A 159 10.30 -7.25 -16.08
C SER A 159 8.93 -7.20 -16.79
N LEU A 160 7.84 -7.60 -16.12
CA LEU A 160 6.48 -7.56 -16.66
C LEU A 160 5.74 -6.28 -16.31
N GLY A 161 6.19 -5.54 -15.28
CA GLY A 161 5.51 -4.36 -14.77
C GLY A 161 5.92 -3.09 -15.49
N GLU A 162 4.95 -2.39 -16.08
CA GLU A 162 5.11 -1.02 -16.60
C GLU A 162 4.47 0.00 -15.64
N ILE A 163 3.64 -0.44 -14.71
CA ILE A 163 2.94 0.42 -13.76
C ILE A 163 3.80 0.53 -12.50
N ASN A 164 4.13 1.75 -12.11
CA ASN A 164 4.82 2.01 -10.86
C ASN A 164 3.83 1.86 -9.69
N PRO A 165 3.96 0.82 -8.87
CA PRO A 165 3.11 0.67 -7.71
C PRO A 165 3.37 1.77 -6.68
N SER A 166 2.43 1.97 -5.75
CA SER A 166 2.70 2.79 -4.57
C SER A 166 3.87 2.23 -3.77
N MET A 167 4.50 3.05 -2.95
CA MET A 167 5.73 2.65 -2.25
C MET A 167 5.57 1.36 -1.45
N LEU A 168 4.41 1.13 -0.83
CA LEU A 168 4.15 -0.09 -0.04
C LEU A 168 3.97 -1.35 -0.87
N ASP A 169 3.54 -1.22 -2.11
CA ASP A 169 3.22 -2.34 -2.98
C ASP A 169 4.35 -2.66 -3.98
N GLN A 170 5.52 -2.05 -3.83
CA GLN A 170 6.69 -2.42 -4.63
C GLN A 170 7.12 -3.87 -4.35
N LEU A 171 7.60 -4.56 -5.39
CA LEU A 171 8.12 -5.93 -5.26
C LEU A 171 9.20 -6.05 -4.16
N SER A 172 10.03 -5.01 -4.01
CA SER A 172 11.03 -4.95 -2.94
C SER A 172 10.41 -4.96 -1.52
N GLN A 173 9.16 -4.53 -1.36
CA GLN A 173 8.43 -4.55 -0.10
C GLN A 173 7.74 -5.89 0.16
N VAL A 174 7.26 -6.56 -0.88
CA VAL A 174 6.57 -7.87 -0.78
C VAL A 174 7.41 -8.88 0.00
N ARG A 175 8.74 -8.87 -0.15
CA ARG A 175 9.65 -9.79 0.56
C ARG A 175 9.49 -9.78 2.08
N TYR A 176 9.09 -8.66 2.69
CA TYR A 176 8.94 -8.53 4.15
C TYR A 176 7.70 -9.23 4.70
N HIS A 177 6.72 -9.48 3.84
CA HIS A 177 5.48 -10.16 4.22
C HIS A 177 5.09 -11.31 3.28
N LEU A 178 6.07 -11.85 2.55
CA LEU A 178 5.88 -12.91 1.56
C LEU A 178 5.16 -14.15 2.12
N SER A 179 5.39 -14.48 3.40
CA SER A 179 4.72 -15.60 4.07
C SER A 179 3.19 -15.47 4.17
N LYS A 180 2.64 -14.28 3.92
CA LYS A 180 1.19 -13.98 3.92
C LYS A 180 0.62 -13.77 2.54
N GLU A 181 1.46 -13.81 1.54
CA GLU A 181 1.09 -13.66 0.15
C GLU A 181 1.01 -15.04 -0.52
N THR A 182 0.12 -15.17 -1.46
CA THR A 182 0.11 -16.26 -2.44
C THR A 182 0.48 -15.70 -3.78
N ILE A 183 1.35 -16.40 -4.49
CA ILE A 183 1.81 -16.04 -5.82
C ILE A 183 1.20 -17.02 -6.82
N LEU A 184 0.50 -16.50 -7.82
CA LEU A 184 -0.02 -17.26 -8.94
C LEU A 184 0.63 -16.77 -10.21
N GLU A 185 1.00 -17.71 -11.07
CA GLU A 185 1.68 -17.45 -12.34
C GLU A 185 0.98 -18.11 -13.51
N TYR A 186 1.12 -17.46 -14.65
CA TYR A 186 0.89 -18.07 -15.97
C TYR A 186 2.20 -18.05 -16.75
N ARG A 187 2.62 -19.23 -17.22
CA ARG A 187 3.84 -19.42 -18.00
C ARG A 187 3.56 -20.20 -19.27
N GLU A 188 4.27 -19.84 -20.34
CA GLU A 188 4.36 -20.63 -21.58
C GLU A 188 5.83 -20.85 -21.92
N ASN A 189 6.20 -22.07 -22.30
CA ASN A 189 7.57 -22.43 -22.66
C ASN A 189 8.59 -21.92 -21.63
N GLU A 190 8.28 -22.09 -20.34
CA GLU A 190 9.04 -21.62 -19.17
C GLU A 190 9.12 -20.10 -19.02
N GLY A 191 8.62 -19.30 -19.97
CA GLY A 191 8.54 -17.85 -19.88
C GLY A 191 7.37 -17.38 -19.04
N LEU A 192 7.62 -16.45 -18.09
CA LEU A 192 6.56 -15.81 -17.30
C LEU A 192 5.79 -14.81 -18.17
N LEU A 193 4.49 -15.03 -18.33
CA LEU A 193 3.60 -14.16 -19.11
C LEU A 193 2.64 -13.33 -18.25
N GLY A 194 2.41 -13.75 -17.01
CA GLY A 194 1.60 -12.99 -16.07
C GLY A 194 1.67 -13.57 -14.67
N TYR A 195 1.46 -12.71 -13.68
CA TYR A 195 1.39 -13.12 -12.28
C TYR A 195 0.42 -12.25 -11.50
N VAL A 196 -0.05 -12.78 -10.37
CA VAL A 196 -0.71 -12.03 -9.30
C VAL A 196 -0.12 -12.43 -7.96
N ILE A 197 0.14 -11.45 -7.12
CA ILE A 197 0.51 -11.62 -5.72
C ILE A 197 -0.63 -11.04 -4.89
N PHE A 198 -1.19 -11.85 -3.99
CA PHE A 198 -2.34 -11.43 -3.20
C PHE A 198 -2.35 -12.09 -1.82
N GLN A 199 -3.07 -11.49 -0.89
CA GLN A 199 -3.27 -11.99 0.47
C GLN A 199 -4.54 -12.86 0.53
N PRO A 200 -4.45 -14.19 0.70
CA PRO A 200 -5.62 -15.07 0.70
C PRO A 200 -6.63 -14.72 1.80
N LYS A 201 -6.16 -14.33 2.97
CA LYS A 201 -7.00 -14.03 4.13
C LYS A 201 -8.05 -12.93 3.89
N ASN A 202 -7.69 -11.89 3.14
CA ASN A 202 -8.53 -10.71 2.94
C ASN A 202 -8.78 -10.35 1.47
N GLY A 203 -8.19 -11.10 0.53
CA GLY A 203 -8.34 -10.89 -0.90
C GLY A 203 -7.64 -9.62 -1.44
N ARG A 204 -6.71 -9.01 -0.69
CA ARG A 204 -5.98 -7.85 -1.17
C ARG A 204 -4.97 -8.26 -2.24
N ILE A 205 -5.12 -7.70 -3.44
CA ILE A 205 -4.15 -7.82 -4.52
C ILE A 205 -3.01 -6.85 -4.22
N THR A 206 -1.80 -7.38 -4.05
CA THR A 206 -0.58 -6.60 -3.83
C THR A 206 0.07 -6.22 -5.15
N GLN A 207 0.11 -7.19 -6.11
CA GLN A 207 0.68 -6.99 -7.43
C GLN A 207 -0.10 -7.80 -8.48
N LEU A 208 -0.25 -7.23 -9.68
CA LEU A 208 -0.75 -7.93 -10.85
C LEU A 208 -0.05 -7.38 -12.08
N ALA A 209 0.56 -8.24 -12.88
CA ALA A 209 1.10 -7.85 -14.17
C ALA A 209 0.89 -8.93 -15.23
N VAL A 210 0.72 -8.50 -16.45
CA VAL A 210 0.70 -9.33 -17.66
C VAL A 210 1.63 -8.72 -18.69
N HIS A 211 2.51 -9.53 -19.23
CA HIS A 211 3.46 -9.12 -20.27
C HIS A 211 2.73 -8.40 -21.40
N TYR A 212 3.20 -7.24 -21.81
CA TYR A 212 2.47 -6.31 -22.68
C TYR A 212 2.01 -6.93 -24.01
N LYS A 213 2.80 -7.82 -24.61
CA LYS A 213 2.47 -8.53 -25.87
C LYS A 213 1.33 -9.56 -25.70
N TYR A 214 1.04 -9.98 -24.49
CA TYR A 214 0.05 -11.02 -24.19
C TYR A 214 -1.17 -10.48 -23.45
N ARG A 215 -1.30 -9.15 -23.37
CA ARG A 215 -2.51 -8.50 -22.84
C ARG A 215 -3.72 -8.77 -23.72
N ASN A 216 -4.90 -8.60 -23.16
CA ASN A 216 -6.21 -8.85 -23.82
C ASN A 216 -6.46 -10.30 -24.26
N GLN A 217 -5.64 -11.26 -23.81
CA GLN A 217 -5.82 -12.70 -24.07
C GLN A 217 -6.43 -13.46 -22.88
N GLY A 218 -6.95 -12.74 -21.88
CA GLY A 218 -7.64 -13.33 -20.73
C GLY A 218 -6.75 -13.73 -19.55
N ILE A 219 -5.40 -13.60 -19.66
CA ILE A 219 -4.45 -14.01 -18.62
C ILE A 219 -4.74 -13.32 -17.28
N GLY A 220 -4.90 -11.99 -17.27
CA GLY A 220 -5.19 -11.24 -16.06
C GLY A 220 -6.52 -11.66 -15.41
N ALA A 221 -7.55 -11.93 -16.21
CA ALA A 221 -8.83 -12.42 -15.72
C ALA A 221 -8.72 -13.84 -15.12
N ALA A 222 -7.93 -14.72 -15.73
CA ALA A 222 -7.68 -16.07 -15.22
C ALA A 222 -6.93 -16.04 -13.88
N LEU A 223 -5.89 -15.20 -13.76
CA LEU A 223 -5.14 -14.98 -12.52
C LEU A 223 -6.07 -14.49 -11.40
N LEU A 224 -6.90 -13.47 -11.66
CA LEU A 224 -7.84 -12.94 -10.68
C LEU A 224 -8.96 -13.93 -10.31
N THR A 225 -9.43 -14.72 -11.27
CA THR A 225 -10.41 -15.80 -10.98
C THR A 225 -9.80 -16.81 -10.04
N ARG A 226 -8.57 -17.24 -10.27
CA ARG A 226 -7.87 -18.18 -9.39
C ARG A 226 -7.62 -17.57 -8.01
N ALA A 227 -7.17 -16.31 -7.93
CA ALA A 227 -7.01 -15.59 -6.68
C ALA A 227 -8.32 -15.48 -5.89
N HIS A 228 -9.41 -15.17 -6.57
CA HIS A 228 -10.75 -15.10 -5.95
C HIS A 228 -11.20 -16.43 -5.37
N LEU A 229 -10.98 -17.54 -6.08
CA LEU A 229 -11.29 -18.88 -5.59
C LEU A 229 -10.52 -19.24 -4.32
N LEU A 230 -9.26 -18.79 -4.21
CA LEU A 230 -8.37 -19.03 -3.07
C LEU A 230 -8.56 -18.01 -1.94
N SER A 231 -9.24 -16.90 -2.17
CA SER A 231 -9.51 -15.90 -1.15
C SER A 231 -10.51 -16.41 -0.11
N GLU A 232 -10.13 -16.37 1.17
CA GLU A 232 -10.99 -16.74 2.29
C GLU A 232 -12.17 -15.77 2.46
N SER A 233 -11.95 -14.48 2.22
CA SER A 233 -12.96 -13.43 2.33
C SER A 233 -13.98 -13.42 1.19
N LYS A 234 -13.75 -14.22 0.12
CA LYS A 234 -14.57 -14.23 -1.10
C LYS A 234 -14.78 -12.85 -1.73
N THR A 235 -13.86 -11.94 -1.48
CA THR A 235 -13.76 -10.63 -2.12
C THR A 235 -12.35 -10.40 -2.59
N LEU A 236 -12.17 -9.44 -3.50
CA LEU A 236 -10.85 -8.97 -3.91
C LEU A 236 -10.82 -7.44 -3.81
N SER A 237 -9.66 -6.91 -3.46
CA SER A 237 -9.42 -5.46 -3.46
C SER A 237 -8.06 -5.15 -4.07
N VAL A 238 -7.95 -4.03 -4.74
CA VAL A 238 -6.69 -3.46 -5.21
C VAL A 238 -6.61 -2.03 -4.74
N LEU A 239 -5.48 -1.66 -4.18
CA LEU A 239 -5.25 -0.32 -3.66
C LEU A 239 -4.28 0.44 -4.57
N ASN A 240 -4.44 1.76 -4.57
CA ASN A 240 -3.43 2.69 -5.07
C ASN A 240 -3.04 2.50 -6.55
N ILE A 241 -4.01 2.24 -7.42
CA ILE A 241 -3.79 2.37 -8.86
C ILE A 241 -3.75 3.88 -9.19
N GLU A 242 -2.66 4.35 -9.76
CA GLU A 242 -2.55 5.76 -10.16
C GLU A 242 -3.65 6.09 -11.18
N THR A 243 -4.36 7.19 -10.99
CA THR A 243 -5.54 7.52 -11.82
C THR A 243 -5.21 7.76 -13.30
N LYS A 244 -3.95 8.05 -13.64
CA LYS A 244 -3.49 8.11 -15.04
C LYS A 244 -3.44 6.74 -15.73
N GLU A 245 -3.42 5.64 -14.97
CA GLU A 245 -3.41 4.27 -15.47
C GLU A 245 -4.85 3.79 -15.79
N GLU A 246 -5.57 4.56 -16.63
CA GLU A 246 -6.98 4.31 -16.95
C GLU A 246 -7.23 2.89 -17.45
N GLY A 247 -6.30 2.35 -18.26
CA GLY A 247 -6.42 0.98 -18.77
C GLY A 247 -6.45 -0.09 -17.68
N ALA A 248 -5.70 0.10 -16.59
CA ALA A 248 -5.73 -0.79 -15.44
C ALA A 248 -7.06 -0.66 -14.67
N ILE A 249 -7.53 0.56 -14.46
CA ILE A 249 -8.81 0.82 -13.78
C ILE A 249 -9.97 0.18 -14.56
N LEU A 250 -10.04 0.43 -15.87
CA LEU A 250 -11.06 -0.14 -16.76
C LEU A 250 -11.02 -1.67 -16.81
N PHE A 251 -9.82 -2.27 -16.74
CA PHE A 251 -9.68 -3.71 -16.66
C PHE A 251 -10.36 -4.29 -15.41
N PHE A 252 -10.12 -3.70 -14.23
CA PHE A 252 -10.77 -4.13 -13.00
C PHE A 252 -12.28 -3.88 -13.02
N GLU A 253 -12.73 -2.72 -13.50
CA GLU A 253 -14.16 -2.40 -13.63
C GLU A 253 -14.89 -3.39 -14.55
N ALA A 254 -14.26 -3.78 -15.66
CA ALA A 254 -14.80 -4.79 -16.58
C ALA A 254 -14.98 -6.16 -15.92
N LEU A 255 -14.17 -6.47 -14.89
CA LEU A 255 -14.28 -7.68 -14.10
C LEU A 255 -15.30 -7.58 -12.94
N GLY A 256 -15.90 -6.41 -12.74
CA GLY A 256 -16.92 -6.20 -11.70
C GLY A 256 -16.43 -5.49 -10.44
N PHE A 257 -15.20 -5.01 -10.43
CA PHE A 257 -14.75 -4.16 -9.34
C PHE A 257 -15.45 -2.80 -9.42
N ALA A 258 -15.81 -2.26 -8.26
CA ALA A 258 -16.31 -0.90 -8.13
C ALA A 258 -15.22 0.00 -7.56
N ARG A 259 -15.23 1.27 -7.97
CA ARG A 259 -14.41 2.30 -7.31
C ARG A 259 -14.83 2.41 -5.85
N ASP A 260 -13.85 2.49 -4.99
CA ASP A 260 -14.04 2.60 -3.55
C ASP A 260 -13.47 3.94 -3.04
N LEU A 261 -12.29 3.92 -2.46
CA LEU A 261 -11.63 5.11 -1.92
C LEU A 261 -10.66 5.72 -2.94
N GLN A 262 -10.42 7.02 -2.79
CA GLN A 262 -9.31 7.70 -3.44
C GLN A 262 -8.32 8.23 -2.42
N GLN A 263 -7.05 8.25 -2.78
CA GLN A 263 -5.98 8.78 -1.96
C GLN A 263 -5.07 9.70 -2.78
N TYR A 264 -4.50 10.71 -2.13
CA TYR A 264 -3.34 11.41 -2.65
C TYR A 264 -2.08 10.73 -2.15
N GLU A 265 -1.09 10.55 -3.03
CA GLU A 265 0.28 10.51 -2.59
C GLU A 265 0.76 11.94 -2.38
N MET A 266 1.39 12.18 -1.24
CA MET A 266 2.06 13.45 -0.99
C MET A 266 3.52 13.21 -0.70
N GLN A 267 4.39 14.05 -1.26
CA GLN A 267 5.83 13.98 -1.07
C GLN A 267 6.40 15.31 -0.56
N LYS A 268 7.43 15.21 0.28
CA LYS A 268 8.27 16.32 0.68
C LYS A 268 9.71 15.96 0.36
N GLN A 269 10.35 16.74 -0.52
CA GLN A 269 11.80 16.63 -0.78
C GLN A 269 12.57 17.15 0.43
N LEU A 270 13.62 16.42 0.78
CA LEU A 270 14.56 16.80 1.83
C LEU A 270 15.85 17.24 1.13
N THR A 271 16.18 18.52 1.28
CA THR A 271 17.45 19.05 0.79
C THR A 271 18.48 18.94 1.91
N ASN A 272 19.65 18.43 1.60
CA ASN A 272 20.80 18.60 2.48
C ASN A 272 21.09 20.12 2.55
N VAL A 273 21.00 20.69 3.75
CA VAL A 273 21.39 22.07 4.03
C VAL A 273 22.91 22.12 4.10
#